data_51c3acdbb36270604b5a250ddf6753e7
#
_entry.id   51c3acdbb36270604b5a250ddf6753e7
#
_cell.length_a   1.000
_cell.length_b   1.000
_cell.length_c   1.000
_cell.angle_alpha   90.00
_cell.angle_beta   90.00
_cell.angle_gamma   90.00
#
_symmetry.space_group_name_H-M   'P 1'
#
loop_
_entity.id
_entity.type
_entity.pdbx_description
1 polymer ?
#
loop_
_entity_poly.entity_id
_entity_poly.type
_entity_poly.pdbx_seq_one_letter_code
_entity_poly.pdbx_strand_id
1 'polypeptide(L)'
;SKLCNLHLNNIMKACYDEHPENDRFNKKLNKKLSYAVLEARKAQISNNYIERVIHLAKLGFKSIEFPIYDTDWNSEAYASGQNSNNSVRVTNEFMTAVLTDGNWNLYWRTEKRKAKKEKRNPKACKTLKARDLWDQIAYSAWSCADPGIQYHTTINEWHTCPAGGEIKASNPCSEYMFLDDTACNLASLNLVKFYDTEKHAFN
;
A
#
# COMPACT_ATOMS: atom_id res chain seq x y z
N SER A 1 -9.10 -6.38 -3.19
CA SER A 1 -8.91 -7.83 -3.13
C SER A 1 -10.22 -8.62 -3.18
N LYS A 2 -11.27 -8.32 -2.41
CA LYS A 2 -12.59 -9.00 -2.51
C LYS A 2 -13.14 -8.97 -3.94
N LEU A 3 -13.04 -7.83 -4.63
CA LEU A 3 -13.48 -7.69 -6.02
C LEU A 3 -12.62 -8.53 -6.97
N CYS A 4 -11.31 -8.58 -6.74
CA CYS A 4 -10.39 -9.42 -7.53
C CYS A 4 -10.76 -10.91 -7.37
N ASN A 5 -10.92 -11.40 -6.14
CA ASN A 5 -11.33 -12.77 -5.86
C ASN A 5 -12.69 -13.10 -6.49
N LEU A 6 -13.65 -12.15 -6.47
CA LEU A 6 -14.95 -12.34 -7.11
C LEU A 6 -14.81 -12.59 -8.62
N HIS A 7 -14.11 -11.72 -9.34
CA HIS A 7 -13.92 -11.85 -10.79
C HIS A 7 -13.13 -13.10 -11.15
N LEU A 8 -12.09 -13.44 -10.41
CA LEU A 8 -11.28 -14.62 -10.66
C LEU A 8 -12.04 -15.93 -10.36
N ASN A 9 -12.88 -15.96 -9.32
CA ASN A 9 -13.77 -17.10 -9.08
C ASN A 9 -14.88 -17.21 -10.14
N ASN A 10 -15.37 -16.10 -10.68
CA ASN A 10 -16.29 -16.13 -11.81
C ASN A 10 -15.66 -16.74 -13.07
N ILE A 11 -14.37 -16.46 -13.33
CA ILE A 11 -13.60 -17.11 -14.40
C ILE A 11 -13.47 -18.62 -14.11
N MET A 12 -13.10 -18.99 -12.88
CA MET A 12 -12.99 -20.38 -12.46
C MET A 12 -14.30 -21.13 -12.68
N LYS A 13 -15.42 -20.57 -12.20
CA LYS A 13 -16.76 -21.13 -12.38
C LYS A 13 -17.12 -21.28 -13.85
N ALA A 14 -16.85 -20.27 -14.67
CA ALA A 14 -17.13 -20.29 -16.11
C ALA A 14 -16.36 -21.39 -16.84
N CYS A 15 -15.22 -21.85 -16.34
CA CYS A 15 -14.47 -22.97 -16.88
C CYS A 15 -15.21 -24.34 -16.69
N TYR A 16 -16.16 -24.41 -15.75
CA TYR A 16 -16.87 -25.67 -15.46
C TYR A 16 -18.35 -25.67 -15.92
N ASP A 17 -18.86 -24.52 -16.36
CA ASP A 17 -20.26 -24.38 -16.76
C ASP A 17 -20.52 -24.96 -18.18
N GLU A 18 -21.24 -26.06 -18.23
CA GLU A 18 -22.00 -26.63 -19.40
C GLU A 18 -21.26 -26.76 -20.74
N HIS A 19 -19.93 -26.77 -20.77
CA HIS A 19 -19.19 -26.99 -22.02
C HIS A 19 -18.57 -28.37 -22.08
N PRO A 20 -18.46 -28.99 -23.31
CA PRO A 20 -17.68 -30.18 -23.50
C PRO A 20 -16.26 -30.03 -22.94
N GLU A 21 -15.73 -31.11 -22.36
CA GLU A 21 -14.43 -31.04 -21.64
C GLU A 21 -13.30 -30.41 -22.43
N ASN A 22 -13.28 -30.61 -23.76
CA ASN A 22 -12.20 -30.09 -24.61
C ASN A 22 -12.29 -28.60 -24.89
N ASP A 23 -13.47 -27.96 -24.74
CA ASP A 23 -13.71 -26.58 -25.15
C ASP A 23 -13.89 -25.62 -23.98
N ARG A 24 -14.13 -26.15 -22.77
CA ARG A 24 -14.47 -25.34 -21.59
C ARG A 24 -13.37 -24.32 -21.18
N PHE A 25 -12.13 -24.61 -21.51
CA PHE A 25 -11.00 -23.71 -21.24
C PHE A 25 -10.63 -22.79 -22.41
N ASN A 26 -11.33 -22.94 -23.54
CA ASN A 26 -11.07 -22.12 -24.70
C ASN A 26 -11.94 -20.85 -24.67
N LYS A 27 -11.30 -19.70 -24.47
CA LYS A 27 -11.97 -18.40 -24.43
C LYS A 27 -12.77 -18.06 -25.69
N LYS A 28 -12.43 -18.62 -26.85
CA LYS A 28 -13.16 -18.37 -28.10
C LYS A 28 -14.43 -19.21 -28.21
N LEU A 29 -14.44 -20.41 -27.65
CA LEU A 29 -15.55 -21.36 -27.75
C LEU A 29 -16.48 -21.25 -26.52
N ASN A 30 -15.94 -21.06 -25.33
CA ASN A 30 -16.72 -20.87 -24.11
C ASN A 30 -17.12 -19.39 -23.96
N LYS A 31 -18.34 -19.05 -24.33
CA LYS A 31 -18.88 -17.68 -24.25
C LYS A 31 -18.93 -17.15 -22.82
N LYS A 32 -19.27 -17.98 -21.82
CA LYS A 32 -19.29 -17.57 -20.39
C LYS A 32 -17.89 -17.23 -19.91
N LEU A 33 -16.89 -18.03 -20.27
CA LEU A 33 -15.50 -17.74 -19.95
C LEU A 33 -15.02 -16.46 -20.64
N SER A 34 -15.37 -16.28 -21.91
CA SER A 34 -15.05 -15.05 -22.65
C SER A 34 -15.60 -13.81 -21.96
N TYR A 35 -16.87 -13.86 -21.52
CA TYR A 35 -17.52 -12.76 -20.80
C TYR A 35 -16.87 -12.51 -19.43
N ALA A 36 -16.65 -13.56 -18.65
CA ALA A 36 -16.00 -13.43 -17.33
C ALA A 36 -14.58 -12.82 -17.44
N VAL A 37 -13.82 -13.20 -18.47
CA VAL A 37 -12.51 -12.62 -18.76
C VAL A 37 -12.63 -11.14 -19.15
N LEU A 38 -13.63 -10.78 -19.94
CA LEU A 38 -13.86 -9.37 -20.31
C LEU A 38 -14.17 -8.51 -19.09
N GLU A 39 -15.04 -8.97 -18.19
CA GLU A 39 -15.38 -8.26 -16.96
C GLU A 39 -14.18 -8.12 -16.01
N ALA A 40 -13.37 -9.16 -15.90
CA ALA A 40 -12.13 -9.10 -15.14
C ALA A 40 -11.14 -8.04 -15.69
N ARG A 41 -11.02 -7.96 -17.02
CA ARG A 41 -10.19 -6.94 -17.68
C ARG A 41 -10.73 -5.52 -17.49
N LYS A 42 -12.05 -5.32 -17.55
CA LYS A 42 -12.67 -4.03 -17.22
C LYS A 42 -12.39 -3.63 -15.78
N ALA A 43 -12.33 -4.59 -14.85
CA ALA A 43 -11.93 -4.37 -13.47
C ALA A 43 -10.41 -4.24 -13.28
N GLN A 44 -9.63 -4.08 -14.37
CA GLN A 44 -8.18 -3.91 -14.39
C GLN A 44 -7.38 -5.08 -13.78
N ILE A 45 -7.96 -6.29 -13.79
CA ILE A 45 -7.23 -7.48 -13.36
C ILE A 45 -6.25 -7.89 -14.46
N SER A 46 -4.98 -8.11 -14.08
CA SER A 46 -3.94 -8.42 -15.03
C SER A 46 -4.18 -9.76 -15.74
N ASN A 47 -3.74 -9.87 -17.00
CA ASN A 47 -3.87 -11.10 -17.77
C ASN A 47 -3.16 -12.29 -17.10
N ASN A 48 -2.06 -12.07 -16.38
CA ASN A 48 -1.33 -13.12 -15.69
C ASN A 48 -2.20 -13.84 -14.65
N TYR A 49 -2.99 -13.10 -13.87
CA TYR A 49 -3.95 -13.70 -12.93
C TYR A 49 -5.04 -14.49 -13.65
N ILE A 50 -5.59 -13.93 -14.74
CA ILE A 50 -6.63 -14.55 -15.54
C ILE A 50 -6.14 -15.89 -16.11
N GLU A 51 -4.98 -15.91 -16.75
CA GLU A 51 -4.38 -17.12 -17.31
C GLU A 51 -4.05 -18.16 -16.24
N ARG A 52 -3.54 -17.72 -15.09
CA ARG A 52 -3.24 -18.60 -13.96
C ARG A 52 -4.51 -19.27 -13.43
N VAL A 53 -5.61 -18.54 -13.29
CA VAL A 53 -6.87 -19.11 -12.85
C VAL A 53 -7.41 -20.15 -13.83
N ILE A 54 -7.34 -19.89 -15.14
CA ILE A 54 -7.71 -20.85 -16.18
C ILE A 54 -6.81 -22.09 -16.10
N HIS A 55 -5.51 -21.90 -15.86
CA HIS A 55 -4.59 -23.01 -15.66
C HIS A 55 -4.92 -23.85 -14.43
N LEU A 56 -5.23 -23.21 -13.30
CA LEU A 56 -5.66 -23.91 -12.08
C LEU A 56 -6.97 -24.68 -12.30
N ALA A 57 -7.91 -24.11 -13.05
CA ALA A 57 -9.13 -24.82 -13.45
C ALA A 57 -8.82 -26.08 -14.28
N LYS A 58 -7.84 -26.03 -15.19
CA LYS A 58 -7.37 -27.21 -15.94
C LYS A 58 -6.80 -28.30 -15.03
N LEU A 59 -6.19 -27.90 -13.90
CA LEU A 59 -5.65 -28.82 -12.89
C LEU A 59 -6.75 -29.37 -11.95
N GLY A 60 -8.02 -29.00 -12.13
CA GLY A 60 -9.14 -29.51 -11.36
C GLY A 60 -9.56 -28.65 -10.17
N PHE A 61 -8.94 -27.50 -9.93
CA PHE A 61 -9.37 -26.57 -8.88
C PHE A 61 -10.72 -25.95 -9.22
N LYS A 62 -11.65 -25.94 -8.25
CA LYS A 62 -13.02 -25.41 -8.43
C LYS A 62 -13.26 -24.06 -7.81
N SER A 63 -12.39 -23.62 -6.93
CA SER A 63 -12.41 -22.31 -6.30
C SER A 63 -10.97 -21.84 -6.06
N ILE A 64 -10.82 -20.53 -5.93
CA ILE A 64 -9.54 -19.91 -5.66
C ILE A 64 -9.76 -18.78 -4.67
N GLU A 65 -8.88 -18.71 -3.69
CA GLU A 65 -8.78 -17.60 -2.76
C GLU A 65 -7.34 -17.11 -2.78
N PHE A 66 -7.17 -15.85 -3.15
CA PHE A 66 -5.87 -15.21 -3.03
C PHE A 66 -5.75 -14.69 -1.60
N PRO A 67 -4.85 -15.23 -0.81
CA PRO A 67 -4.57 -14.69 0.52
C PRO A 67 -4.12 -13.22 0.38
N ILE A 68 -4.73 -12.37 1.16
CA ILE A 68 -4.51 -10.93 1.11
C ILE A 68 -3.24 -10.55 1.86
N TYR A 69 -2.77 -11.40 2.78
CA TYR A 69 -1.74 -11.07 3.76
C TYR A 69 -0.67 -12.14 3.97
N ASP A 70 -0.85 -13.33 3.45
CA ASP A 70 0.13 -14.41 3.57
C ASP A 70 0.95 -14.46 2.27
N THR A 71 1.77 -13.46 2.10
CA THR A 71 2.58 -13.36 0.91
C THR A 71 3.98 -13.85 1.21
N ASP A 72 4.27 -15.06 0.77
CA ASP A 72 5.63 -15.45 0.47
C ASP A 72 6.28 -14.37 -0.43
N TRP A 73 7.55 -14.06 -0.19
CA TRP A 73 8.33 -13.09 -0.99
C TRP A 73 8.29 -13.35 -2.52
N ASN A 74 7.92 -14.56 -2.94
CA ASN A 74 7.64 -14.93 -4.33
C ASN A 74 6.25 -14.48 -4.82
N SER A 75 5.45 -13.84 -4.01
CA SER A 75 4.06 -13.51 -4.33
C SER A 75 3.87 -12.15 -4.99
N GLU A 76 4.89 -11.56 -5.60
CA GLU A 76 4.78 -10.32 -6.40
C GLU A 76 3.58 -10.30 -7.35
N ALA A 77 3.14 -11.50 -7.79
CA ALA A 77 1.97 -11.66 -8.65
C ALA A 77 0.63 -11.49 -7.92
N TYR A 78 0.58 -11.47 -6.59
CA TYR A 78 -0.66 -11.63 -5.82
C TYR A 78 -1.08 -10.43 -4.99
N ALA A 79 -0.16 -9.56 -4.62
CA ALA A 79 -0.47 -8.36 -3.85
C ALA A 79 -0.25 -7.09 -4.67
N SER A 80 -1.26 -6.21 -4.68
CA SER A 80 -1.10 -4.86 -5.26
C SER A 80 -0.30 -3.96 -4.30
N GLY A 81 0.53 -3.08 -4.85
CA GLY A 81 1.25 -2.09 -4.06
C GLY A 81 2.51 -2.61 -3.36
N GLN A 82 3.08 -3.74 -3.77
CA GLN A 82 4.31 -4.28 -3.18
C GLN A 82 5.54 -3.37 -3.38
N ASN A 83 5.54 -2.59 -4.45
CA ASN A 83 6.61 -1.63 -4.75
C ASN A 83 6.35 -0.24 -4.15
N SER A 84 5.38 -0.10 -3.26
CA SER A 84 5.11 1.15 -2.55
C SER A 84 5.61 1.07 -1.12
N ASN A 85 6.23 2.16 -0.66
CA ASN A 85 6.54 2.36 0.75
C ASN A 85 5.51 3.33 1.32
N ASN A 86 4.74 2.87 2.29
CA ASN A 86 3.65 3.64 2.87
C ASN A 86 4.06 4.18 4.24
N SER A 87 3.72 5.44 4.50
CA SER A 87 3.94 6.05 5.81
C SER A 87 2.69 6.80 6.25
N VAL A 88 2.43 6.75 7.54
CA VAL A 88 1.41 7.57 8.19
C VAL A 88 2.10 8.72 8.90
N ARG A 89 1.71 9.94 8.56
CA ARG A 89 2.23 11.14 9.21
C ARG A 89 1.28 11.60 10.28
N VAL A 90 1.73 11.59 11.52
CA VAL A 90 0.96 11.93 12.72
C VAL A 90 1.42 13.24 13.34
N THR A 91 0.48 13.98 13.94
CA THR A 91 0.76 15.23 14.66
C THR A 91 0.78 15.00 16.17
N ASN A 92 1.29 15.96 16.94
CA ASN A 92 1.27 15.89 18.40
C ASN A 92 -0.16 15.86 18.95
N GLU A 93 -1.12 16.53 18.30
CA GLU A 93 -2.54 16.50 18.68
C GLU A 93 -3.11 15.08 18.54
N PHE A 94 -2.74 14.37 17.46
CA PHE A 94 -3.17 12.97 17.30
C PHE A 94 -2.58 12.10 18.42
N MET A 95 -1.28 12.23 18.69
CA MET A 95 -0.62 11.46 19.75
C MET A 95 -1.21 11.76 21.13
N THR A 96 -1.54 13.03 21.41
CA THR A 96 -2.24 13.40 22.65
C THR A 96 -3.62 12.74 22.71
N ALA A 97 -4.38 12.73 21.61
CA ALA A 97 -5.66 12.04 21.55
C ALA A 97 -5.53 10.51 21.77
N VAL A 98 -4.44 9.90 21.28
CA VAL A 98 -4.14 8.48 21.56
C VAL A 98 -3.88 8.25 23.04
N LEU A 99 -3.09 9.10 23.68
CA LEU A 99 -2.71 8.97 25.10
C LEU A 99 -3.92 9.21 26.04
N THR A 100 -4.81 10.12 25.65
CA THR A 100 -5.99 10.49 26.46
C THR A 100 -7.27 9.74 26.10
N ASP A 101 -7.16 8.71 25.25
CA ASP A 101 -8.31 7.97 24.68
C ASP A 101 -9.38 8.88 24.05
N GLY A 102 -8.91 9.95 23.41
CA GLY A 102 -9.75 10.95 22.77
C GLY A 102 -10.30 10.50 21.41
N ASN A 103 -11.21 11.31 20.89
CA ASN A 103 -11.73 11.13 19.55
C ASN A 103 -10.83 11.82 18.53
N TRP A 104 -10.76 11.23 17.32
CA TRP A 104 -10.05 11.79 16.20
C TRP A 104 -10.95 11.96 14.98
N ASN A 105 -11.00 13.18 14.44
CA ASN A 105 -11.85 13.54 13.31
C ASN A 105 -11.07 13.42 12.00
N LEU A 106 -11.64 12.71 11.05
CA LEU A 106 -11.14 12.64 9.68
C LEU A 106 -11.89 13.64 8.79
N TYR A 107 -11.17 14.26 7.88
CA TYR A 107 -11.69 15.29 6.98
C TYR A 107 -11.27 15.02 5.53
N TRP A 108 -12.19 15.23 4.61
CA TRP A 108 -11.82 15.28 3.20
C TRP A 108 -10.98 16.53 2.91
N ARG A 109 -9.98 16.39 2.04
CA ARG A 109 -9.14 17.52 1.62
C ARG A 109 -9.98 18.65 0.98
N THR A 110 -10.97 18.27 0.18
CA THR A 110 -11.91 19.20 -0.45
C THR A 110 -12.73 19.96 0.58
N GLU A 111 -13.20 19.28 1.63
CA GLU A 111 -13.95 19.90 2.73
C GLU A 111 -13.09 20.92 3.49
N LYS A 112 -11.84 20.57 3.82
CA LYS A 112 -10.91 21.51 4.47
C LYS A 112 -10.67 22.76 3.61
N ARG A 113 -10.52 22.59 2.27
CA ARG A 113 -10.35 23.72 1.35
C ARG A 113 -11.61 24.60 1.28
N LYS A 114 -12.79 23.99 1.20
CA LYS A 114 -14.08 24.68 1.18
C LYS A 114 -14.32 25.45 2.47
N ALA A 115 -14.15 24.78 3.61
CA ALA A 115 -14.31 25.40 4.94
C ALA A 115 -13.37 26.59 5.13
N LYS A 116 -12.11 26.50 4.67
CA LYS A 116 -11.16 27.62 4.69
C LYS A 116 -11.64 28.81 3.87
N LYS A 117 -12.17 28.59 2.64
CA LYS A 117 -12.74 29.64 1.80
C LYS A 117 -13.97 30.29 2.43
N GLU A 118 -14.82 29.48 3.04
CA GLU A 118 -16.08 29.90 3.68
C GLU A 118 -15.87 30.40 5.11
N LYS A 119 -14.64 30.44 5.62
CA LYS A 119 -14.27 30.86 7.00
C LYS A 119 -15.09 30.16 8.09
N ARG A 120 -15.38 28.87 7.91
CA ARG A 120 -16.08 28.00 8.86
C ARG A 120 -15.21 26.82 9.29
N ASN A 121 -15.66 26.13 10.33
CA ASN A 121 -15.03 24.86 10.72
C ASN A 121 -15.34 23.76 9.69
N PRO A 122 -14.36 22.91 9.33
CA PRO A 122 -14.59 21.77 8.45
C PRO A 122 -15.48 20.73 9.12
N LYS A 123 -16.38 20.13 8.36
CA LYS A 123 -17.23 19.03 8.81
C LYS A 123 -16.46 17.71 8.71
N ALA A 124 -16.37 16.98 9.82
CA ALA A 124 -15.76 15.67 9.84
C ALA A 124 -16.54 14.69 8.96
N CYS A 125 -15.84 13.92 8.15
CA CYS A 125 -16.45 12.82 7.37
C CYS A 125 -16.58 11.55 8.22
N LYS A 126 -15.69 11.38 9.19
CA LYS A 126 -15.71 10.27 10.15
C LYS A 126 -15.02 10.69 11.44
N THR A 127 -15.54 10.22 12.57
CA THR A 127 -14.91 10.34 13.88
C THR A 127 -14.60 8.94 14.39
N LEU A 128 -13.39 8.72 14.87
CA LEU A 128 -12.89 7.46 15.39
C LEU A 128 -12.27 7.70 16.76
N LYS A 129 -12.13 6.65 17.56
CA LYS A 129 -11.22 6.67 18.70
C LYS A 129 -9.77 6.73 18.18
N ALA A 130 -8.98 7.66 18.68
CA ALA A 130 -7.58 7.79 18.26
C ALA A 130 -6.78 6.53 18.60
N ARG A 131 -7.05 5.90 19.74
CA ARG A 131 -6.44 4.66 20.19
C ARG A 131 -6.71 3.51 19.21
N ASP A 132 -7.96 3.32 18.78
CA ASP A 132 -8.32 2.25 17.85
C ASP A 132 -7.59 2.42 16.51
N LEU A 133 -7.45 3.65 16.03
CA LEU A 133 -6.71 3.93 14.80
C LEU A 133 -5.21 3.66 14.98
N TRP A 134 -4.65 4.03 16.14
CA TRP A 134 -3.25 3.74 16.47
C TRP A 134 -2.99 2.24 16.55
N ASP A 135 -3.86 1.48 17.17
CA ASP A 135 -3.73 0.02 17.28
C ASP A 135 -3.80 -0.67 15.90
N GLN A 136 -4.64 -0.16 14.98
CA GLN A 136 -4.66 -0.64 13.60
C GLN A 136 -3.34 -0.35 12.86
N ILE A 137 -2.76 0.84 13.05
CA ILE A 137 -1.46 1.21 12.48
C ILE A 137 -0.36 0.29 13.04
N ALA A 138 -0.33 0.11 14.36
CA ALA A 138 0.66 -0.74 15.04
C ALA A 138 0.54 -2.21 14.60
N TYR A 139 -0.68 -2.73 14.48
CA TYR A 139 -0.92 -4.07 14.01
C TYR A 139 -0.45 -4.27 12.56
N SER A 140 -0.74 -3.31 11.67
CA SER A 140 -0.28 -3.37 10.28
C SER A 140 1.25 -3.36 10.19
N ALA A 141 1.89 -2.45 10.93
CA ALA A 141 3.35 -2.35 10.97
C ALA A 141 4.00 -3.65 11.50
N TRP A 142 3.40 -4.28 12.51
CA TRP A 142 3.87 -5.56 13.03
C TRP A 142 3.70 -6.70 12.03
N SER A 143 2.57 -6.76 11.33
CA SER A 143 2.23 -7.90 10.44
C SER A 143 2.92 -7.85 9.09
N CYS A 144 3.22 -6.66 8.55
CA CYS A 144 3.79 -6.52 7.20
C CYS A 144 4.88 -5.45 7.05
N ALA A 145 5.40 -4.92 8.18
CA ALA A 145 6.40 -3.85 8.24
C ALA A 145 5.96 -2.50 7.61
N ASP A 146 4.68 -2.36 7.29
CA ASP A 146 4.07 -1.15 6.75
C ASP A 146 2.78 -0.80 7.55
N PRO A 147 2.46 0.47 7.77
CA PRO A 147 3.18 1.69 7.36
C PRO A 147 4.31 2.07 8.31
N GLY A 148 5.27 2.85 7.80
CA GLY A 148 6.19 3.63 8.63
C GLY A 148 5.45 4.78 9.33
N ILE A 149 6.02 5.30 10.43
CA ILE A 149 5.45 6.43 11.18
C ILE A 149 6.35 7.65 11.04
N GLN A 150 5.73 8.81 10.76
CA GLN A 150 6.42 10.09 10.67
C GLN A 150 5.75 11.10 11.62
N TYR A 151 6.50 11.65 12.53
CA TYR A 151 6.03 12.61 13.53
C TYR A 151 6.11 14.03 12.98
N HIS A 152 5.03 14.46 12.32
CA HIS A 152 4.95 15.71 11.56
C HIS A 152 5.37 16.96 12.35
N THR A 153 4.86 17.10 13.56
CA THR A 153 5.15 18.27 14.42
C THR A 153 6.63 18.33 14.75
N THR A 154 7.19 17.24 15.26
CA THR A 154 8.60 17.14 15.64
C THR A 154 9.52 17.34 14.42
N ILE A 155 9.20 16.74 13.27
CA ILE A 155 9.99 16.92 12.03
C ILE A 155 10.08 18.40 11.66
N ASN A 156 8.98 19.14 11.74
CA ASN A 156 8.97 20.55 11.38
C ASN A 156 9.54 21.46 12.49
N GLU A 157 9.50 21.06 13.75
CA GLU A 157 10.22 21.74 14.84
C GLU A 157 11.74 21.68 14.66
N TRP A 158 12.24 20.56 14.11
CA TRP A 158 13.67 20.36 13.85
C TRP A 158 14.10 20.78 12.45
N HIS A 159 13.20 21.37 11.68
CA HIS A 159 13.49 21.81 10.32
C HIS A 159 14.51 22.95 10.30
N THR A 160 15.65 22.71 9.64
CA THR A 160 16.79 23.66 9.60
C THR A 160 16.60 24.82 8.62
N CYS A 161 15.60 24.74 7.72
CA CYS A 161 15.31 25.81 6.74
C CYS A 161 13.79 26.10 6.68
N PRO A 162 13.16 26.57 7.76
CA PRO A 162 11.71 26.76 7.83
C PRO A 162 11.17 27.82 6.85
N ALA A 163 12.02 28.77 6.44
CA ALA A 163 11.65 29.76 5.41
C ALA A 163 11.37 29.14 4.04
N GLY A 164 11.90 27.95 3.75
CA GLY A 164 11.67 27.22 2.49
C GLY A 164 10.31 26.54 2.42
N GLY A 165 9.58 26.46 3.54
CA GLY A 165 8.27 25.82 3.61
C GLY A 165 8.21 24.71 4.66
N GLU A 166 7.13 23.97 4.65
CA GLU A 166 6.87 22.85 5.55
C GLU A 166 7.37 21.53 4.96
N ILE A 167 8.11 20.74 5.74
CA ILE A 167 8.52 19.39 5.35
C ILE A 167 7.32 18.46 5.29
N LYS A 168 7.04 17.91 4.11
CA LYS A 168 5.93 16.95 3.85
C LYS A 168 6.42 15.68 3.18
N ALA A 169 7.65 15.63 2.73
CA ALA A 169 8.24 14.52 2.01
C ALA A 169 9.30 13.79 2.84
N SER A 170 9.57 12.55 2.47
CA SER A 170 10.68 11.75 2.94
C SER A 170 11.16 10.81 1.83
N ASN A 171 12.37 10.27 1.97
CA ASN A 171 12.76 9.10 1.19
C ASN A 171 11.95 7.85 1.63
N PRO A 172 11.99 6.75 0.88
CA PRO A 172 11.17 5.55 1.16
C PRO A 172 11.31 5.00 2.58
N CYS A 173 12.52 4.96 3.11
CA CYS A 173 12.79 4.42 4.46
C CYS A 173 12.58 5.44 5.58
N SER A 174 12.21 6.68 5.25
CA SER A 174 11.93 7.78 6.20
C SER A 174 13.11 8.21 7.07
N GLU A 175 14.36 7.93 6.66
CA GLU A 175 15.56 8.41 7.35
C GLU A 175 15.94 9.84 6.97
N TYR A 176 15.43 10.35 5.85
CA TYR A 176 15.65 11.71 5.39
C TYR A 176 14.34 12.44 5.12
N MET A 177 14.11 13.52 5.84
CA MET A 177 12.94 14.38 5.73
C MET A 177 13.29 15.64 4.96
N PHE A 178 12.54 15.97 3.91
CA PHE A 178 12.87 17.07 3.00
C PHE A 178 11.64 17.80 2.46
N LEU A 179 11.92 18.97 1.86
CA LEU A 179 10.92 19.79 1.17
C LEU A 179 10.51 19.14 -0.15
N ASP A 180 9.29 19.44 -0.61
CA ASP A 180 8.83 19.08 -1.95
C ASP A 180 9.81 19.64 -3.00
N ASP A 181 9.89 18.99 -4.16
CA ASP A 181 10.74 19.37 -5.29
C ASP A 181 12.25 19.42 -4.99
N THR A 182 12.70 18.66 -4.00
CA THR A 182 14.11 18.48 -3.66
C THR A 182 14.57 17.04 -3.87
N ALA A 183 15.86 16.80 -3.83
CA ALA A 183 16.46 15.50 -4.03
C ALA A 183 17.43 15.14 -2.90
N CYS A 184 17.59 13.82 -2.67
CA CYS A 184 18.57 13.29 -1.74
C CYS A 184 19.80 12.82 -2.52
N ASN A 185 20.98 13.33 -2.15
CA ASN A 185 22.25 12.80 -2.61
C ASN A 185 22.76 11.73 -1.65
N LEU A 186 23.01 10.55 -2.17
CA LEU A 186 23.56 9.44 -1.38
C LEU A 186 25.01 9.23 -1.71
N ALA A 187 25.83 9.02 -0.66
CA ALA A 187 27.21 8.66 -0.80
C ALA A 187 27.61 7.66 0.27
N SER A 188 28.47 6.74 -0.07
CA SER A 188 29.05 5.77 0.86
C SER A 188 30.53 5.66 0.62
N LEU A 189 31.33 5.71 1.69
CA LEU A 189 32.75 5.47 1.62
C LEU A 189 33.05 4.02 2.04
N ASN A 190 33.79 3.31 1.19
CA ASN A 190 34.28 1.99 1.56
C ASN A 190 35.48 2.13 2.50
N LEU A 191 35.19 2.19 3.80
CA LEU A 191 36.23 2.40 4.82
C LEU A 191 37.32 1.33 4.84
N VAL A 192 37.02 0.10 4.39
CA VAL A 192 38.05 -0.96 4.30
C VAL A 192 39.19 -0.58 3.36
N LYS A 193 38.92 0.26 2.34
CA LYS A 193 39.97 0.77 1.44
C LYS A 193 40.95 1.73 2.09
N PHE A 194 40.59 2.29 3.22
CA PHE A 194 41.42 3.22 3.98
C PHE A 194 42.07 2.58 5.23
N TYR A 195 41.81 1.28 5.44
CA TYR A 195 42.41 0.55 6.56
C TYR A 195 43.73 -0.10 6.13
N ASP A 196 44.81 0.30 6.78
CA ASP A 196 46.14 -0.27 6.64
C ASP A 196 46.25 -1.50 7.56
N THR A 197 46.31 -2.68 6.96
CA THR A 197 46.35 -3.96 7.68
C THR A 197 47.68 -4.20 8.39
N GLU A 198 48.75 -3.56 7.97
CA GLU A 198 50.08 -3.71 8.59
C GLU A 198 50.17 -2.81 9.80
N LYS A 199 49.68 -1.60 9.69
CA LYS A 199 49.69 -0.61 10.81
C LYS A 199 48.50 -0.72 11.75
N HIS A 200 47.51 -1.57 11.41
CA HIS A 200 46.24 -1.68 12.13
C HIS A 200 45.57 -0.31 12.39
N ALA A 201 45.61 0.58 11.40
CA ALA A 201 45.11 1.95 11.50
C ALA A 201 44.44 2.39 10.21
N PHE A 202 43.55 3.39 10.29
CA PHE A 202 43.00 4.07 9.12
C PHE A 202 43.96 5.19 8.67
N ASN A 203 44.12 5.33 7.37
CA ASN A 203 44.89 6.40 6.71
C ASN A 203 43.98 7.61 6.43
#